data_dbaafa3fbb2c1c95990957d359b9925b
#
_entry.id   dbaafa3fbb2c1c95990957d359b9925b
#
_cell.length_a   1.000
_cell.length_b   1.000
_cell.length_c   1.000
_cell.angle_alpha   90.00
_cell.angle_beta   90.00
_cell.angle_gamma   90.00
#
_symmetry.space_group_name_H-M   'P 1'
#
loop_
_entity.id
_entity.type
_entity.pdbx_description
1 polymer ?
#
loop_
_entity_poly.entity_id
_entity_poly.type
_entity_poly.pdbx_seq_one_letter_code
_entity_poly.pdbx_strand_id
1 'polypeptide(L)'
;MKNMKRYRSLDSWLRARHGEKVQKIPLDAGSGCPNRDGTLAAGGCTFCNALGSGSGRARESFAAQWDYWRGRHARSPRTKNVRLFLGYIQSFTNTYGPSSRLASLLAELEGLPGLAGASVGTRPDCVDEEKMALMAAAPWPEFWLELGLQSHRNDTLARINRGHSAADAEKAVLLAAEHGVK
;
A
#
# COMPACT_ATOMS: atom_id res chain seq x y z
N MET A 1 21.52 -14.98 25.85
CA MET A 1 20.72 -15.70 24.83
C MET A 1 19.90 -14.68 24.05
N LYS A 2 20.15 -14.48 22.73
CA LYS A 2 19.27 -13.64 21.89
C LYS A 2 17.89 -14.29 21.88
N ASN A 3 16.87 -13.52 22.29
CA ASN A 3 15.48 -13.96 22.26
C ASN A 3 15.10 -14.27 20.81
N MET A 4 15.18 -15.53 20.40
CA MET A 4 14.78 -15.96 19.05
C MET A 4 13.25 -15.81 18.95
N LYS A 5 12.81 -14.86 18.12
CA LYS A 5 11.39 -14.70 17.83
C LYS A 5 10.85 -15.97 17.15
N ARG A 6 9.69 -16.46 17.60
CA ARG A 6 9.02 -17.64 17.02
C ARG A 6 8.44 -17.41 15.62
N TYR A 7 8.53 -16.18 15.11
CA TYR A 7 8.02 -15.79 13.79
C TYR A 7 8.98 -14.79 13.13
N ARG A 8 8.97 -14.76 11.80
CA ARG A 8 9.72 -13.80 10.99
C ARG A 8 8.92 -12.49 10.91
N SER A 9 9.30 -11.49 11.69
CA SER A 9 8.63 -10.18 11.64
C SER A 9 9.14 -9.35 10.47
N LEU A 10 8.28 -8.46 9.93
CA LEU A 10 8.67 -7.49 8.91
C LEU A 10 9.86 -6.63 9.38
N ASP A 11 9.86 -6.17 10.64
CA ASP A 11 10.99 -5.41 11.21
C ASP A 11 12.31 -6.20 11.15
N SER A 12 12.29 -7.50 11.51
CA SER A 12 13.52 -8.32 11.45
C SER A 12 13.97 -8.58 10.03
N TRP A 13 13.05 -8.74 9.10
CA TRP A 13 13.35 -8.93 7.68
C TRP A 13 13.94 -7.66 7.06
N LEU A 14 13.32 -6.49 7.29
CA LEU A 14 13.82 -5.20 6.81
C LEU A 14 15.20 -4.88 7.38
N ARG A 15 15.43 -5.13 8.69
CA ARG A 15 16.76 -4.94 9.30
C ARG A 15 17.84 -5.83 8.69
N ALA A 16 17.52 -7.09 8.40
CA ALA A 16 18.48 -7.98 7.76
C ALA A 16 18.86 -7.50 6.36
N ARG A 17 17.92 -6.86 5.64
CA ARG A 17 18.11 -6.40 4.28
C ARG A 17 18.78 -5.03 4.17
N HIS A 18 18.46 -4.12 5.08
CA HIS A 18 18.94 -2.74 5.05
C HIS A 18 20.03 -2.43 6.11
N GLY A 19 20.37 -3.38 6.97
CA GLY A 19 21.33 -3.17 8.05
C GLY A 19 20.82 -2.35 9.24
N GLU A 20 19.69 -1.64 9.07
CA GLU A 20 19.09 -0.79 10.10
C GLU A 20 17.56 -0.88 10.12
N LYS A 21 16.94 -0.22 11.07
CA LYS A 21 15.48 -0.17 11.18
C LYS A 21 14.87 0.65 10.05
N VAL A 22 13.89 0.07 9.36
CA VAL A 22 13.02 0.76 8.40
C VAL A 22 11.64 0.93 9.04
N GLN A 23 11.06 2.14 8.93
CA GLN A 23 9.75 2.46 9.48
C GLN A 23 8.75 2.74 8.36
N LYS A 24 7.54 2.16 8.42
CA LYS A 24 6.46 2.51 7.48
C LYS A 24 5.97 3.94 7.73
N ILE A 25 5.76 4.69 6.66
CA ILE A 25 5.07 5.99 6.64
C ILE A 25 3.78 5.82 5.83
N PRO A 26 2.59 5.98 6.43
CA PRO A 26 1.34 5.93 5.70
C PRO A 26 1.15 7.20 4.89
N LEU A 27 0.85 7.02 3.60
CA LEU A 27 0.54 8.08 2.64
C LEU A 27 -0.90 7.94 2.17
N ASP A 28 -1.59 9.05 2.11
CA ASP A 28 -2.98 9.14 1.65
C ASP A 28 -3.02 9.86 0.30
N ALA A 29 -3.29 9.10 -0.75
CA ALA A 29 -3.29 9.60 -2.12
C ALA A 29 -4.63 10.26 -2.54
N GLY A 30 -5.60 10.36 -1.64
CA GLY A 30 -6.94 10.82 -2.00
C GLY A 30 -7.61 9.93 -3.05
N SER A 31 -7.29 8.63 -3.06
CA SER A 31 -7.82 7.69 -4.04
C SER A 31 -9.32 7.47 -3.86
N GLY A 32 -10.02 7.16 -4.97
CA GLY A 32 -11.40 6.68 -4.96
C GLY A 32 -11.49 5.18 -4.65
N CYS A 33 -12.70 4.68 -4.70
CA CYS A 33 -12.97 3.24 -4.61
C CYS A 33 -14.24 2.90 -5.40
N PRO A 34 -14.19 1.96 -6.36
CA PRO A 34 -15.35 1.61 -7.19
C PRO A 34 -16.52 1.03 -6.38
N ASN A 35 -16.23 0.57 -5.15
CA ASN A 35 -17.24 0.07 -4.22
C ASN A 35 -17.94 1.19 -3.42
N ARG A 36 -17.60 2.46 -3.68
CA ARG A 36 -18.12 3.64 -2.97
C ARG A 36 -18.72 4.71 -3.87
N ASP A 37 -18.22 4.84 -5.09
CA ASP A 37 -18.60 5.90 -6.02
C ASP A 37 -19.75 5.53 -6.96
N GLY A 38 -20.31 4.33 -6.79
CA GLY A 38 -21.41 3.82 -7.60
C GLY A 38 -20.98 3.00 -8.81
N THR A 39 -19.69 2.87 -9.11
CA THR A 39 -19.20 2.07 -10.24
C THR A 39 -19.50 0.58 -10.07
N LEU A 40 -19.21 0.01 -8.89
CA LEU A 40 -19.59 -1.36 -8.52
C LEU A 40 -20.70 -1.37 -7.47
N ALA A 41 -20.59 -0.55 -6.46
CA ALA A 41 -21.58 -0.41 -5.39
C ALA A 41 -21.47 0.95 -4.71
N ALA A 42 -22.48 1.33 -3.94
CA ALA A 42 -22.46 2.49 -3.06
C ALA A 42 -22.17 2.06 -1.61
N GLY A 43 -21.60 2.95 -0.81
CA GLY A 43 -21.40 2.77 0.64
C GLY A 43 -20.15 2.01 1.05
N GLY A 44 -19.49 1.26 0.17
CA GLY A 44 -18.24 0.56 0.45
C GLY A 44 -18.41 -0.78 1.19
N CYS A 45 -17.30 -1.35 1.60
CA CYS A 45 -17.27 -2.58 2.39
C CYS A 45 -17.72 -2.33 3.83
N THR A 46 -18.36 -3.32 4.48
CA THR A 46 -18.92 -3.20 5.85
C THR A 46 -17.87 -2.86 6.92
N PHE A 47 -16.62 -3.17 6.70
CA PHE A 47 -15.50 -2.90 7.60
C PHE A 47 -14.74 -1.61 7.29
N CYS A 48 -15.09 -0.90 6.22
CA CYS A 48 -14.35 0.28 5.75
C CYS A 48 -14.93 1.57 6.35
N ASN A 49 -14.10 2.33 7.08
CA ASN A 49 -14.49 3.62 7.62
C ASN A 49 -14.56 4.72 6.54
N ALA A 50 -14.98 5.93 6.93
CA ALA A 50 -15.11 7.07 6.03
C ALA A 50 -13.79 7.49 5.37
N LEU A 51 -12.64 7.22 6.02
CA LEU A 51 -11.31 7.57 5.52
C LEU A 51 -10.62 6.44 4.74
N GLY A 52 -11.32 5.31 4.46
CA GLY A 52 -10.74 4.18 3.74
C GLY A 52 -9.47 3.61 4.40
N SER A 53 -9.39 3.65 5.72
CA SER A 53 -8.18 3.34 6.51
C SER A 53 -7.00 4.31 6.28
N GLY A 54 -7.25 5.45 5.65
CA GLY A 54 -6.25 6.48 5.41
C GLY A 54 -5.87 7.28 6.64
N SER A 55 -4.83 8.09 6.51
CA SER A 55 -4.32 8.98 7.56
C SER A 55 -5.16 10.25 7.75
N GLY A 56 -6.12 10.50 6.85
CA GLY A 56 -6.92 11.73 6.80
C GLY A 56 -6.18 12.93 6.19
N ARG A 57 -5.04 12.69 5.54
CA ARG A 57 -4.18 13.74 4.97
C ARG A 57 -4.23 13.84 3.44
N ALA A 58 -5.28 13.32 2.82
CA ALA A 58 -5.45 13.25 1.37
C ALA A 58 -5.35 14.59 0.61
N ARG A 59 -5.47 15.72 1.33
CA ARG A 59 -5.34 17.07 0.75
C ARG A 59 -3.89 17.59 0.71
N GLU A 60 -2.96 16.87 1.31
CA GLU A 60 -1.56 17.24 1.38
C GLU A 60 -0.76 16.45 0.34
N SER A 61 0.29 17.06 -0.23
CA SER A 61 1.25 16.34 -1.08
C SER A 61 1.96 15.23 -0.30
N PHE A 62 2.49 14.23 -1.00
CA PHE A 62 3.26 13.18 -0.33
C PHE A 62 4.47 13.73 0.42
N ALA A 63 5.13 14.77 -0.10
CA ALA A 63 6.23 15.44 0.59
C ALA A 63 5.79 16.03 1.94
N ALA A 64 4.65 16.72 2.01
CA ALA A 64 4.14 17.28 3.26
C ALA A 64 3.73 16.20 4.26
N GLN A 65 3.06 15.14 3.80
CA GLN A 65 2.73 13.98 4.64
C GLN A 65 4.00 13.29 5.15
N TRP A 66 5.00 13.15 4.31
CA TRP A 66 6.30 12.55 4.63
C TRP A 66 7.01 13.29 5.76
N ASP A 67 7.12 14.58 5.63
CA ASP A 67 7.78 15.44 6.62
C ASP A 67 7.02 15.43 7.96
N TYR A 68 5.70 15.44 7.92
CA TYR A 68 4.88 15.29 9.12
C TYR A 68 5.19 13.98 9.87
N TRP A 69 5.20 12.85 9.17
CA TRP A 69 5.42 11.55 9.80
C TRP A 69 6.87 11.39 10.26
N ARG A 70 7.85 11.85 9.48
CA ARG A 70 9.26 11.89 9.89
C ARG A 70 9.44 12.70 11.16
N GLY A 71 8.82 13.88 11.24
CA GLY A 71 8.82 14.71 12.42
C GLY A 71 8.21 14.01 13.66
N ARG A 72 7.14 13.24 13.48
CA ARG A 72 6.58 12.40 14.55
C ARG A 72 7.54 11.30 14.99
N HIS A 73 8.17 10.61 14.03
CA HIS A 73 9.15 9.57 14.34
C HIS A 73 10.37 10.12 15.07
N ALA A 74 10.86 11.29 14.68
CA ALA A 74 11.99 11.98 15.33
C ALA A 74 11.72 12.32 16.82
N ARG A 75 10.46 12.57 17.18
CA ARG A 75 10.05 12.84 18.58
C ARG A 75 9.77 11.59 19.42
N SER A 76 9.66 10.42 18.78
CA SER A 76 9.36 9.18 19.49
C SER A 76 10.64 8.48 19.96
N PRO A 77 10.80 8.14 21.26
CA PRO A 77 11.97 7.43 21.77
C PRO A 77 12.28 6.11 21.04
N ARG A 78 11.25 5.45 20.48
CA ARG A 78 11.38 4.16 19.77
C ARG A 78 11.86 4.30 18.34
N THR A 79 11.70 5.50 17.72
CA THR A 79 11.92 5.71 16.29
C THR A 79 12.78 6.95 15.97
N LYS A 80 13.23 7.71 16.96
CA LYS A 80 14.00 8.96 16.76
C LYS A 80 15.29 8.79 15.93
N ASN A 81 15.86 7.61 15.94
CA ASN A 81 17.10 7.30 15.22
C ASN A 81 16.83 6.59 13.87
N VAL A 82 15.57 6.45 13.45
CA VAL A 82 15.23 5.84 12.16
C VAL A 82 15.55 6.82 11.03
N ARG A 83 16.27 6.34 10.02
CA ARG A 83 16.68 7.11 8.84
C ARG A 83 16.06 6.59 7.56
N LEU A 84 15.67 5.31 7.54
CA LEU A 84 15.08 4.65 6.38
C LEU A 84 13.59 4.41 6.58
N PHE A 85 12.82 4.70 5.54
CA PHE A 85 11.37 4.61 5.58
C PHE A 85 10.83 3.88 4.37
N LEU A 86 9.71 3.18 4.56
CA LEU A 86 8.91 2.57 3.51
C LEU A 86 7.64 3.41 3.32
N GLY A 87 7.45 3.97 2.12
CA GLY A 87 6.23 4.70 1.77
C GLY A 87 5.08 3.71 1.57
N TYR A 88 3.98 3.89 2.29
CA TYR A 88 2.81 3.03 2.19
C TYR A 88 1.58 3.82 1.73
N ILE A 89 1.24 3.70 0.45
CA ILE A 89 0.02 4.30 -0.11
C ILE A 89 -1.13 3.38 0.27
N GLN A 90 -1.89 3.77 1.28
CA GLN A 90 -2.79 2.87 2.00
C GLN A 90 -4.27 3.10 1.76
N SER A 91 -4.74 4.35 1.66
CA SER A 91 -6.16 4.69 1.66
C SER A 91 -6.90 4.24 0.40
N PHE A 92 -8.09 3.66 0.56
CA PHE A 92 -9.00 3.26 -0.52
C PHE A 92 -8.38 2.29 -1.54
N THR A 93 -8.40 2.65 -2.85
CA THR A 93 -7.97 1.79 -3.96
C THR A 93 -6.99 2.56 -4.85
N ASN A 94 -5.70 2.42 -4.60
CA ASN A 94 -4.70 3.32 -5.17
C ASN A 94 -4.38 3.08 -6.65
N THR A 95 -4.80 1.95 -7.20
CA THR A 95 -4.71 1.67 -8.65
C THR A 95 -6.04 1.89 -9.37
N TYR A 96 -7.08 2.37 -8.68
CA TYR A 96 -8.37 2.68 -9.30
C TYR A 96 -8.27 3.95 -10.14
N GLY A 97 -8.76 3.88 -11.38
CA GLY A 97 -8.66 4.95 -12.37
C GLY A 97 -7.56 4.69 -13.41
N PRO A 98 -7.16 5.72 -14.19
CA PRO A 98 -6.18 5.56 -15.25
C PRO A 98 -4.77 5.28 -14.71
N SER A 99 -3.98 4.55 -15.48
CA SER A 99 -2.58 4.21 -15.16
C SER A 99 -1.70 5.44 -14.99
N SER A 100 -1.98 6.53 -15.73
CA SER A 100 -1.27 7.81 -15.58
C SER A 100 -1.36 8.38 -14.17
N ARG A 101 -2.48 8.14 -13.45
CA ARG A 101 -2.60 8.52 -12.04
C ARG A 101 -1.65 7.72 -11.15
N LEU A 102 -1.55 6.41 -11.36
CA LEU A 102 -0.58 5.58 -10.63
C LEU A 102 0.86 6.03 -10.91
N ALA A 103 1.18 6.31 -12.19
CA ALA A 103 2.49 6.82 -12.57
C ALA A 103 2.83 8.12 -11.83
N SER A 104 1.88 9.07 -11.73
CA SER A 104 2.06 10.31 -10.98
C SER A 104 2.30 10.05 -9.48
N LEU A 105 1.56 9.13 -8.85
CA LEU A 105 1.75 8.78 -7.46
C LEU A 105 3.13 8.14 -7.19
N LEU A 106 3.62 7.31 -8.11
CA LEU A 106 4.95 6.73 -8.00
C LEU A 106 6.04 7.79 -8.17
N ALA A 107 5.87 8.72 -9.11
CA ALA A 107 6.78 9.84 -9.31
C ALA A 107 6.86 10.77 -8.09
N GLU A 108 5.74 11.02 -7.37
CA GLU A 108 5.75 11.80 -6.14
C GLU A 108 6.56 11.16 -5.01
N LEU A 109 6.79 9.84 -5.04
CA LEU A 109 7.65 9.17 -4.06
C LEU A 109 9.14 9.40 -4.33
N GLU A 110 9.50 9.67 -5.59
CA GLU A 110 10.90 9.89 -5.96
C GLU A 110 11.46 11.14 -5.26
N GLY A 111 12.65 11.00 -4.72
CA GLY A 111 13.30 12.10 -4.00
C GLY A 111 12.85 12.31 -2.54
N LEU A 112 11.91 11.52 -2.01
CA LEU A 112 11.56 11.61 -0.60
C LEU A 112 12.74 11.18 0.29
N PRO A 113 13.15 12.00 1.28
CA PRO A 113 14.37 11.77 2.04
C PRO A 113 14.33 10.48 2.86
N GLY A 114 15.26 9.55 2.61
CA GLY A 114 15.36 8.28 3.33
C GLY A 114 14.35 7.22 2.88
N LEU A 115 13.73 7.39 1.70
CA LEU A 115 12.87 6.37 1.11
C LEU A 115 13.70 5.14 0.72
N ALA A 116 13.41 3.99 1.32
CA ALA A 116 14.04 2.70 1.05
C ALA A 116 13.18 1.80 0.17
N GLY A 117 11.93 2.16 -0.03
CA GLY A 117 10.98 1.40 -0.83
C GLY A 117 9.55 1.89 -0.64
N ALA A 118 8.63 1.28 -1.37
CA ALA A 118 7.22 1.64 -1.31
C ALA A 118 6.31 0.41 -1.29
N SER A 119 5.09 0.59 -0.81
CA SER A 119 4.01 -0.37 -1.02
C SER A 119 2.72 0.35 -1.42
N VAL A 120 1.94 -0.29 -2.30
CA VAL A 120 0.68 0.22 -2.82
C VAL A 120 -0.44 -0.71 -2.42
N GLY A 121 -1.33 -0.22 -1.56
CA GLY A 121 -2.54 -0.96 -1.16
C GLY A 121 -3.66 -0.76 -2.17
N THR A 122 -4.27 -1.85 -2.65
CA THR A 122 -5.35 -1.79 -3.62
C THR A 122 -6.30 -2.99 -3.57
N ARG A 123 -7.31 -2.96 -4.41
CA ARG A 123 -8.25 -4.06 -4.69
C ARG A 123 -7.70 -4.93 -5.82
N PRO A 124 -7.92 -6.26 -5.77
CA PRO A 124 -7.46 -7.15 -6.84
C PRO A 124 -8.13 -6.91 -8.19
N ASP A 125 -9.37 -6.42 -8.21
CA ASP A 125 -10.12 -6.10 -9.42
C ASP A 125 -9.79 -4.72 -10.03
N CYS A 126 -8.80 -4.02 -9.48
CA CYS A 126 -8.36 -2.70 -9.94
C CYS A 126 -6.91 -2.69 -10.43
N VAL A 127 -6.40 -3.82 -10.86
CA VAL A 127 -5.08 -3.96 -11.49
C VAL A 127 -5.20 -4.52 -12.90
N ASP A 128 -4.28 -4.14 -13.76
CA ASP A 128 -4.18 -4.56 -15.16
C ASP A 128 -2.71 -4.58 -15.59
N GLU A 129 -2.45 -5.04 -16.81
CA GLU A 129 -1.11 -5.16 -17.41
C GLU A 129 -0.31 -3.85 -17.32
N GLU A 130 -0.94 -2.73 -17.69
CA GLU A 130 -0.27 -1.43 -17.74
C GLU A 130 0.17 -0.98 -16.34
N LYS A 131 -0.70 -1.15 -15.35
CA LYS A 131 -0.39 -0.82 -13.94
C LYS A 131 0.68 -1.75 -13.36
N MET A 132 0.64 -3.06 -13.72
CA MET A 132 1.68 -3.99 -13.31
C MET A 132 3.03 -3.62 -13.92
N ALA A 133 3.08 -3.25 -15.20
CA ALA A 133 4.31 -2.78 -15.84
C ALA A 133 4.89 -1.53 -15.16
N LEU A 134 4.04 -0.55 -14.79
CA LEU A 134 4.47 0.63 -14.03
C LEU A 134 5.05 0.25 -12.66
N MET A 135 4.42 -0.68 -11.95
CA MET A 135 4.90 -1.13 -10.65
C MET A 135 6.19 -1.94 -10.74
N ALA A 136 6.33 -2.78 -11.78
CA ALA A 136 7.54 -3.55 -12.04
C ALA A 136 8.74 -2.65 -12.40
N ALA A 137 8.50 -1.50 -13.03
CA ALA A 137 9.52 -0.50 -13.36
C ALA A 137 9.91 0.39 -12.18
N ALA A 138 9.27 0.23 -11.01
CA ALA A 138 9.57 1.05 -9.83
C ALA A 138 11.06 0.91 -9.41
N PRO A 139 11.77 2.03 -9.15
CA PRO A 139 13.23 2.00 -8.99
C PRO A 139 13.71 1.48 -7.62
N TRP A 140 12.78 1.16 -6.73
CA TRP A 140 13.13 0.74 -5.36
C TRP A 140 13.27 -0.78 -5.26
N PRO A 141 14.30 -1.30 -4.60
CA PRO A 141 14.49 -2.74 -4.39
C PRO A 141 13.38 -3.37 -3.53
N GLU A 142 12.73 -2.56 -2.70
CA GLU A 142 11.56 -2.93 -1.91
C GLU A 142 10.32 -2.21 -2.46
N PHE A 143 9.66 -2.85 -3.41
CA PHE A 143 8.35 -2.44 -3.89
C PHE A 143 7.36 -3.58 -3.69
N TRP A 144 6.20 -3.29 -3.11
CA TRP A 144 5.19 -4.29 -2.80
C TRP A 144 3.79 -3.84 -3.23
N LEU A 145 3.07 -4.76 -3.87
CA LEU A 145 1.64 -4.65 -4.11
C LEU A 145 0.89 -5.34 -2.98
N GLU A 146 0.12 -4.59 -2.21
CA GLU A 146 -0.71 -5.14 -1.13
C GLU A 146 -2.16 -5.30 -1.62
N LEU A 147 -2.52 -6.53 -2.02
CA LEU A 147 -3.85 -6.86 -2.52
C LEU A 147 -4.83 -7.15 -1.38
N GLY A 148 -5.90 -6.40 -1.31
CA GLY A 148 -6.97 -6.57 -0.32
C GLY A 148 -7.94 -7.68 -0.70
N LEU A 149 -7.57 -8.96 -0.56
CA LEU A 149 -8.44 -10.11 -0.82
C LEU A 149 -9.60 -10.19 0.16
N GLN A 150 -9.34 -10.10 1.46
CA GLN A 150 -10.24 -10.24 2.62
C GLN A 150 -10.70 -11.69 2.90
N SER A 151 -11.15 -12.45 1.89
CA SER A 151 -11.55 -13.85 2.00
C SER A 151 -11.39 -14.56 0.67
N HIS A 152 -11.09 -15.86 0.71
CA HIS A 152 -11.16 -16.76 -0.45
C HIS A 152 -12.59 -17.30 -0.72
N ARG A 153 -13.53 -16.97 0.15
CA ARG A 153 -14.92 -17.43 0.05
C ARG A 153 -15.80 -16.32 -0.50
N ASN A 154 -16.42 -16.56 -1.66
CA ASN A 154 -17.30 -15.58 -2.31
C ASN A 154 -18.54 -15.24 -1.48
N ASP A 155 -19.11 -16.17 -0.71
CA ASP A 155 -20.20 -15.90 0.20
C ASP A 155 -19.82 -14.91 1.32
N THR A 156 -18.59 -15.00 1.82
CA THR A 156 -18.05 -14.05 2.79
C THR A 156 -17.80 -12.69 2.14
N LEU A 157 -17.22 -12.66 0.93
CA LEU A 157 -17.01 -11.42 0.17
C LEU A 157 -18.32 -10.69 -0.10
N ALA A 158 -19.37 -11.42 -0.48
CA ALA A 158 -20.72 -10.86 -0.69
C ALA A 158 -21.28 -10.26 0.62
N ARG A 159 -21.19 -10.99 1.74
CA ARG A 159 -21.69 -10.51 3.05
C ARG A 159 -21.01 -9.24 3.54
N ILE A 160 -19.73 -9.05 3.24
CA ILE A 160 -18.99 -7.84 3.61
C ILE A 160 -19.05 -6.74 2.53
N ASN A 161 -19.90 -6.92 1.53
CA ASN A 161 -20.05 -6.00 0.39
C ASN A 161 -18.70 -5.69 -0.28
N ARG A 162 -17.89 -6.73 -0.57
CA ARG A 162 -16.53 -6.54 -1.09
C ARG A 162 -16.51 -6.14 -2.58
N GLY A 163 -17.47 -6.60 -3.38
CA GLY A 163 -17.68 -6.22 -4.78
C GLY A 163 -16.68 -6.85 -5.78
N HIS A 164 -15.76 -7.70 -5.33
CA HIS A 164 -14.94 -8.57 -6.19
C HIS A 164 -15.02 -10.02 -5.71
N SER A 165 -14.59 -10.96 -6.53
CA SER A 165 -14.56 -12.39 -6.25
C SER A 165 -13.16 -12.88 -5.79
N ALA A 166 -13.09 -14.11 -5.30
CA ALA A 166 -11.82 -14.78 -5.04
C ALA A 166 -11.01 -15.00 -6.34
N ALA A 167 -11.70 -15.27 -7.46
CA ALA A 167 -11.06 -15.43 -8.76
C ALA A 167 -10.38 -14.13 -9.27
N ASP A 168 -10.93 -12.96 -8.93
CA ASP A 168 -10.28 -11.68 -9.27
C ASP A 168 -8.95 -11.54 -8.51
N ALA A 169 -8.89 -12.00 -7.27
CA ALA A 169 -7.65 -11.98 -6.51
C ALA A 169 -6.61 -12.99 -7.05
N GLU A 170 -7.05 -14.18 -7.46
CA GLU A 170 -6.17 -15.15 -8.10
C GLU A 170 -5.56 -14.60 -9.39
N LYS A 171 -6.38 -14.01 -10.27
CA LYS A 171 -5.91 -13.34 -11.48
C LYS A 171 -4.89 -12.23 -11.19
N ALA A 172 -5.18 -11.39 -10.19
CA ALA A 172 -4.27 -10.31 -9.82
C ALA A 172 -2.91 -10.81 -9.31
N VAL A 173 -2.90 -11.91 -8.55
CA VAL A 173 -1.66 -12.54 -8.04
C VAL A 173 -0.86 -13.14 -9.19
N LEU A 174 -1.51 -13.86 -10.13
CA LEU A 174 -0.85 -14.42 -11.30
C LEU A 174 -0.24 -13.32 -12.16
N LEU A 175 -1.00 -12.27 -12.44
CA LEU A 175 -0.54 -11.10 -13.19
C LEU A 175 0.66 -10.41 -12.51
N ALA A 176 0.62 -10.24 -11.20
CA ALA A 176 1.74 -9.69 -10.44
C ALA A 176 3.00 -10.56 -10.57
N ALA A 177 2.84 -11.89 -10.51
CA ALA A 177 3.94 -12.84 -10.66
C ALA A 177 4.55 -12.80 -12.07
N GLU A 178 3.74 -12.71 -13.12
CA GLU A 178 4.17 -12.59 -14.52
C GLU A 178 5.03 -11.34 -14.74
N HIS A 179 4.71 -10.24 -14.06
CA HIS A 179 5.46 -8.97 -14.11
C HIS A 179 6.61 -8.89 -13.08
N GLY A 180 6.80 -9.90 -12.23
CA GLY A 180 7.81 -9.87 -11.16
C GLY A 180 7.51 -8.88 -10.04
N VAL A 181 6.26 -8.41 -9.92
CA VAL A 181 5.80 -7.54 -8.82
C VAL A 181 5.59 -8.39 -7.57
N LYS A 182 6.11 -7.91 -6.42
CA LYS A 182 6.01 -8.62 -5.14
C LYS A 182 4.73 -8.27 -4.40
#